data_b7bb8c233c375447f8ee256e67073041
#
_entry.id   b7bb8c233c375447f8ee256e67073041
#
_cell.length_a   1.000
_cell.length_b   1.000
_cell.length_c   1.000
_cell.angle_alpha   90.00
_cell.angle_beta   90.00
_cell.angle_gamma   90.00
#
_symmetry.space_group_name_H-M   'P 1'
#
loop_
_entity.id
_entity.type
_entity.pdbx_description
1 polymer ?
#
loop_
_entity_poly.entity_id
_entity_poly.type
_entity_poly.pdbx_seq_one_letter_code
_entity_poly.pdbx_strand_id
1 'polypeptide(L)'
;MLLEPRKALNKAFLKIKPNRTGIELFKQNLILLLDSIKDKESEEFHKNLISDFLKNTYYSPNHFINTKGRNDLVIHIGKEAKSNVGVIIEAKSPSNKAEMLSQKNINSKALQEMVLYFLRERITHKNL
;
A
#
# COMPACT_ATOMS: atom_id res chain seq x y z
N MET A 1 13.79 -6.40 -16.37
CA MET A 1 14.95 -6.39 -15.44
C MET A 1 14.44 -6.02 -14.04
N LEU A 2 14.59 -6.90 -13.08
CA LEU A 2 14.19 -6.60 -11.69
C LEU A 2 15.29 -5.77 -11.03
N LEU A 3 14.93 -4.57 -10.60
CA LEU A 3 15.83 -3.74 -9.79
C LEU A 3 15.78 -4.23 -8.34
N GLU A 4 16.94 -4.43 -7.74
CA GLU A 4 17.01 -4.68 -6.31
C GLU A 4 16.48 -3.45 -5.53
N PRO A 5 15.74 -3.65 -4.42
CA PRO A 5 15.11 -2.55 -3.69
C PRO A 5 16.07 -1.40 -3.36
N ARG A 6 17.31 -1.70 -2.95
CA ARG A 6 18.32 -0.68 -2.66
C ARG A 6 18.72 0.16 -3.89
N LYS A 7 18.68 -0.41 -5.09
CA LYS A 7 18.99 0.30 -6.33
C LYS A 7 17.81 1.12 -6.84
N ALA A 8 16.59 0.71 -6.48
CA ALA A 8 15.36 1.40 -6.84
C ALA A 8 15.09 2.64 -5.97
N LEU A 9 15.60 2.66 -4.74
CA LEU A 9 15.39 3.77 -3.81
C LEU A 9 16.27 4.98 -4.13
N ASN A 10 15.72 6.17 -3.93
CA ASN A 10 16.51 7.40 -3.96
C ASN A 10 17.63 7.33 -2.90
N LYS A 11 18.84 7.71 -3.29
CA LYS A 11 20.04 7.67 -2.43
C LYS A 11 19.88 8.43 -1.11
N ALA A 12 19.04 9.46 -1.08
CA ALA A 12 18.74 10.21 0.15
C ALA A 12 18.07 9.32 1.21
N PHE A 13 17.14 8.45 0.81
CA PHE A 13 16.47 7.52 1.72
C PHE A 13 17.40 6.43 2.28
N LEU A 14 18.42 6.03 1.52
CA LEU A 14 19.40 5.04 2.00
C LEU A 14 20.27 5.55 3.15
N LYS A 15 20.35 6.87 3.34
CA LYS A 15 21.10 7.53 4.43
C LYS A 15 20.27 7.69 5.70
N ILE A 16 18.95 7.58 5.61
CA ILE A 16 18.06 7.71 6.78
C ILE A 16 18.17 6.43 7.61
N LYS A 17 18.59 6.59 8.85
CA LYS A 17 18.60 5.49 9.82
C LYS A 17 17.32 5.57 10.64
N PRO A 18 16.46 4.54 10.63
CA PRO A 18 15.30 4.51 11.49
C PRO A 18 15.74 4.50 12.96
N ASN A 19 15.02 5.21 13.81
CA ASN A 19 15.29 5.18 15.25
C ASN A 19 14.73 3.87 15.84
N ARG A 20 15.19 3.55 17.07
CA ARG A 20 14.80 2.31 17.75
C ARG A 20 13.29 2.23 17.97
N THR A 21 12.66 3.32 18.37
CA THR A 21 11.21 3.37 18.61
C THR A 21 10.42 3.02 17.34
N GLY A 22 10.81 3.57 16.19
CA GLY A 22 10.18 3.26 14.90
C GLY A 22 10.37 1.79 14.49
N ILE A 23 11.56 1.21 14.77
CA ILE A 23 11.81 -0.21 14.50
C ILE A 23 10.92 -1.11 15.38
N GLU A 24 10.82 -0.82 16.67
CA GLU A 24 9.98 -1.62 17.58
C GLU A 24 8.49 -1.47 17.23
N LEU A 25 8.03 -0.27 16.91
CA LEU A 25 6.66 -0.05 16.44
C LEU A 25 6.34 -0.85 15.17
N PHE A 26 7.26 -0.82 14.19
CA PHE A 26 7.13 -1.62 12.97
C PHE A 26 7.02 -3.11 13.29
N LYS A 27 7.90 -3.64 14.13
CA LYS A 27 7.88 -5.07 14.50
C LYS A 27 6.58 -5.47 15.17
N GLN A 28 6.10 -4.69 16.13
CA GLN A 28 4.85 -4.95 16.83
C GLN A 28 3.67 -4.98 15.85
N ASN A 29 3.53 -3.97 15.01
CA ASN A 29 2.44 -3.90 14.04
C ASN A 29 2.55 -4.96 12.95
N LEU A 30 3.77 -5.34 12.54
CA LEU A 30 3.98 -6.42 11.57
C LEU A 30 3.56 -7.78 12.16
N ILE A 31 3.88 -8.06 13.42
CA ILE A 31 3.45 -9.28 14.10
C ILE A 31 1.92 -9.32 14.16
N LEU A 32 1.28 -8.23 14.59
CA LEU A 32 -0.18 -8.13 14.62
C LEU A 32 -0.82 -8.37 13.24
N LEU A 33 -0.24 -7.78 12.19
CA LEU A 33 -0.71 -8.02 10.82
C LEU A 33 -0.61 -9.49 10.44
N LEU A 34 0.56 -10.11 10.63
CA LEU A 34 0.81 -11.49 10.22
C LEU A 34 -0.03 -12.49 11.01
N ASP A 35 -0.19 -12.29 12.32
CA ASP A 35 -1.03 -13.14 13.19
C ASP A 35 -2.53 -13.02 12.86
N SER A 36 -2.94 -11.89 12.26
CA SER A 36 -4.33 -11.64 11.90
C SER A 36 -4.70 -12.17 10.51
N ILE A 37 -3.75 -12.55 9.67
CA ILE A 37 -4.01 -13.09 8.34
C ILE A 37 -4.69 -14.46 8.46
N LYS A 38 -5.81 -14.60 7.75
CA LYS A 38 -6.58 -15.85 7.67
C LYS A 38 -6.97 -16.12 6.22
N ASP A 39 -6.50 -17.22 5.66
CA ASP A 39 -6.67 -17.55 4.24
C ASP A 39 -8.12 -17.63 3.76
N LYS A 40 -9.06 -17.91 4.69
CA LYS A 40 -10.49 -18.05 4.37
C LYS A 40 -11.26 -16.72 4.42
N GLU A 41 -10.65 -15.67 4.91
CA GLU A 41 -11.30 -14.35 5.02
C GLU A 41 -11.34 -13.63 3.67
N SER A 42 -12.24 -12.64 3.57
CA SER A 42 -12.45 -11.86 2.37
C SER A 42 -11.25 -10.97 2.01
N GLU A 43 -11.17 -10.56 0.75
CA GLU A 43 -10.22 -9.55 0.30
C GLU A 43 -10.38 -8.24 1.07
N GLU A 44 -11.62 -7.83 1.36
CA GLU A 44 -11.92 -6.65 2.16
C GLU A 44 -11.36 -6.75 3.59
N PHE A 45 -11.44 -7.91 4.21
CA PHE A 45 -10.83 -8.16 5.52
C PHE A 45 -9.32 -7.92 5.48
N HIS A 46 -8.63 -8.52 4.52
CA HIS A 46 -7.17 -8.36 4.38
C HIS A 46 -6.77 -6.93 4.02
N LYS A 47 -7.57 -6.26 3.20
CA LYS A 47 -7.40 -4.85 2.89
C LYS A 47 -7.44 -3.97 4.16
N ASN A 48 -8.38 -4.24 5.05
CA ASN A 48 -8.49 -3.51 6.31
C ASN A 48 -7.29 -3.75 7.22
N LEU A 49 -6.78 -4.99 7.31
CA LEU A 49 -5.54 -5.29 8.04
C LEU A 49 -4.34 -4.49 7.51
N ILE A 50 -4.19 -4.41 6.19
CA ILE A 50 -3.13 -3.61 5.55
C ILE A 50 -3.32 -2.13 5.87
N SER A 51 -4.54 -1.62 5.79
CA SER A 51 -4.87 -0.23 6.14
C SER A 51 -4.45 0.10 7.57
N ASP A 52 -4.81 -0.75 8.52
CA ASP A 52 -4.50 -0.55 9.94
C ASP A 52 -3.00 -0.62 10.20
N PHE A 53 -2.31 -1.57 9.58
CA PHE A 53 -0.85 -1.65 9.66
C PHE A 53 -0.17 -0.36 9.16
N LEU A 54 -0.59 0.14 8.01
CA LEU A 54 -0.04 1.36 7.42
C LEU A 54 -0.34 2.59 8.28
N LYS A 55 -1.58 2.73 8.76
CA LYS A 55 -1.97 3.82 9.66
C LYS A 55 -1.12 3.82 10.92
N ASN A 56 -1.08 2.68 11.61
CA ASN A 56 -0.46 2.59 12.93
C ASN A 56 1.07 2.62 12.89
N THR A 57 1.66 2.27 11.75
CA THR A 57 3.13 2.20 11.62
C THR A 57 3.73 3.49 11.07
N TYR A 58 3.08 4.12 10.07
CA TYR A 58 3.75 5.17 9.29
C TYR A 58 2.95 6.46 9.13
N TYR A 59 1.62 6.35 8.90
CA TYR A 59 0.88 7.46 8.29
C TYR A 59 0.06 8.29 9.25
N SER A 60 -0.46 7.71 10.32
CA SER A 60 -1.17 8.50 11.34
C SER A 60 -0.22 9.34 12.19
N PRO A 61 -0.61 10.56 12.57
CA PRO A 61 -1.84 11.28 12.22
C PRO A 61 -1.69 12.20 11.00
N ASN A 62 -0.63 12.07 10.21
CA ASN A 62 -0.24 13.05 9.20
C ASN A 62 -0.87 12.81 7.82
N HIS A 63 -1.29 11.59 7.53
CA HIS A 63 -1.87 11.20 6.26
C HIS A 63 -3.16 10.42 6.48
N PHE A 64 -4.19 10.79 5.72
CA PHE A 64 -5.46 10.07 5.75
C PHE A 64 -5.39 8.84 4.83
N ILE A 65 -5.93 7.71 5.28
CA ILE A 65 -6.04 6.49 4.49
C ILE A 65 -7.49 6.04 4.45
N ASN A 66 -8.02 5.84 3.26
CA ASN A 66 -9.35 5.29 3.04
C ASN A 66 -9.46 4.57 1.70
N THR A 67 -10.62 4.00 1.43
CA THR A 67 -11.02 3.60 0.07
C THR A 67 -11.53 4.83 -0.69
N LYS A 68 -11.26 4.93 -1.98
CA LYS A 68 -11.74 6.04 -2.82
C LYS A 68 -12.21 5.54 -4.18
N GLY A 69 -13.50 5.65 -4.43
CA GLY A 69 -14.08 5.17 -5.68
C GLY A 69 -13.92 3.66 -5.84
N ARG A 70 -13.17 3.24 -6.87
CA ARG A 70 -12.85 1.83 -7.14
C ARG A 70 -11.46 1.42 -6.66
N ASN A 71 -10.69 2.36 -6.09
CA ASN A 71 -9.38 2.04 -5.53
C ASN A 71 -9.56 1.27 -4.22
N ASP A 72 -8.77 0.25 -4.00
CA ASP A 72 -8.83 -0.53 -2.76
C ASP A 72 -8.44 0.32 -1.56
N LEU A 73 -7.26 0.93 -1.62
CA LEU A 73 -6.79 1.87 -0.60
C LEU A 73 -6.08 3.04 -1.28
N VAL A 74 -6.27 4.23 -0.73
CA VAL A 74 -5.49 5.41 -1.09
C VAL A 74 -4.91 6.06 0.16
N ILE A 75 -3.71 6.59 0.03
CA ILE A 75 -3.05 7.40 1.05
C ILE A 75 -3.03 8.84 0.55
N HIS A 76 -3.64 9.73 1.31
CA HIS A 76 -3.69 11.14 0.99
C HIS A 76 -2.41 11.86 1.45
N ILE A 77 -2.01 12.90 0.71
CA ILE A 77 -0.86 13.75 1.09
C ILE A 77 -1.11 14.48 2.40
N GLY A 78 -2.37 14.78 2.73
CA GLY A 78 -2.76 15.47 3.96
C GLY A 78 -3.59 14.63 4.91
N LYS A 79 -4.04 15.28 6.00
CA LYS A 79 -4.76 14.66 7.11
C LYS A 79 -6.25 14.39 6.85
N GLU A 80 -6.77 14.86 5.73
CA GLU A 80 -8.19 14.85 5.43
C GLU A 80 -8.48 14.11 4.11
N ALA A 81 -9.66 13.51 4.02
CA ALA A 81 -10.12 12.80 2.84
C ALA A 81 -10.22 13.66 1.56
N LYS A 82 -10.33 14.99 1.70
CA LYS A 82 -10.33 15.94 0.58
C LYS A 82 -8.93 16.28 0.05
N SER A 83 -7.88 15.89 0.79
CA SER A 83 -6.50 16.10 0.33
C SER A 83 -6.21 15.26 -0.91
N ASN A 84 -5.25 15.69 -1.71
CA ASN A 84 -4.85 14.96 -2.91
C ASN A 84 -4.38 13.54 -2.56
N VAL A 85 -4.65 12.60 -3.45
CA VAL A 85 -4.12 11.24 -3.36
C VAL A 85 -2.63 11.26 -3.72
N GLY A 86 -1.83 10.65 -2.86
CA GLY A 86 -0.38 10.50 -3.08
C GLY A 86 0.02 9.07 -3.42
N VAL A 87 -0.72 8.07 -2.91
CA VAL A 87 -0.44 6.65 -3.16
C VAL A 87 -1.74 5.91 -3.40
N ILE A 88 -1.72 5.01 -4.37
CA ILE A 88 -2.78 4.04 -4.64
C ILE A 88 -2.24 2.64 -4.32
N ILE A 89 -3.03 1.85 -3.61
CA ILE A 89 -2.70 0.47 -3.27
C ILE A 89 -3.83 -0.41 -3.78
N GLU A 90 -3.46 -1.44 -4.54
CA GLU A 90 -4.35 -2.52 -4.97
C GLU A 90 -4.04 -3.74 -4.11
N ALA A 91 -5.04 -4.29 -3.44
CA ALA A 91 -4.92 -5.45 -2.59
C ALA A 91 -5.58 -6.67 -3.26
N LYS A 92 -5.02 -7.84 -3.02
CA LYS A 92 -5.61 -9.12 -3.43
C LYS A 92 -5.58 -10.09 -2.26
N SER A 93 -6.58 -10.95 -2.19
CA SER A 93 -6.63 -12.00 -1.17
C SER A 93 -5.39 -12.90 -1.26
N PRO A 94 -4.80 -13.31 -0.12
CA PRO A 94 -3.69 -14.26 -0.10
C PRO A 94 -3.99 -15.58 -0.82
N SER A 95 -5.25 -15.99 -0.88
CA SER A 95 -5.71 -17.18 -1.60
C SER A 95 -5.77 -16.98 -3.12
N ASN A 96 -5.84 -15.74 -3.62
CA ASN A 96 -5.97 -15.41 -5.04
C ASN A 96 -4.65 -14.98 -5.66
N LYS A 97 -3.65 -15.86 -5.63
CA LYS A 97 -2.31 -15.58 -6.14
C LYS A 97 -2.25 -15.37 -7.66
N ALA A 98 -3.24 -15.88 -8.40
CA ALA A 98 -3.27 -15.78 -9.86
C ALA A 98 -3.50 -14.34 -10.35
N GLU A 99 -4.20 -13.52 -9.57
CA GLU A 99 -4.46 -12.11 -9.90
C GLU A 99 -3.34 -11.16 -9.47
N MET A 100 -2.43 -11.61 -8.60
CA MET A 100 -1.29 -10.79 -8.16
C MET A 100 -0.13 -10.82 -9.15
N LEU A 101 0.68 -9.76 -9.10
CA LEU A 101 1.93 -9.70 -9.86
C LEU A 101 2.90 -10.78 -9.37
N SER A 102 3.59 -11.37 -10.33
CA SER A 102 4.72 -12.26 -10.05
C SER A 102 5.89 -11.95 -11.00
N GLN A 103 7.07 -12.44 -10.67
CA GLN A 103 8.23 -12.28 -11.56
C GLN A 103 8.03 -12.90 -12.97
N LYS A 104 7.19 -13.94 -13.05
CA LYS A 104 6.90 -14.65 -14.30
C LYS A 104 5.70 -14.08 -15.04
N ASN A 105 4.79 -13.43 -14.33
CA ASN A 105 3.57 -12.84 -14.89
C ASN A 105 3.33 -11.44 -14.32
N ILE A 106 3.78 -10.45 -15.06
CA ILE A 106 3.56 -9.04 -14.73
C ILE A 106 2.18 -8.58 -15.20
N ASN A 107 1.68 -9.11 -16.33
CA ASN A 107 0.39 -8.74 -16.90
C ASN A 107 -0.75 -9.46 -16.16
N SER A 108 -0.96 -9.10 -14.92
CA SER A 108 -2.00 -9.62 -14.05
C SER A 108 -3.13 -8.62 -13.87
N LYS A 109 -4.28 -9.07 -13.36
CA LYS A 109 -5.42 -8.22 -13.08
C LYS A 109 -5.05 -7.09 -12.11
N ALA A 110 -4.26 -7.35 -11.08
CA ALA A 110 -3.81 -6.34 -10.13
C ALA A 110 -3.04 -5.19 -10.82
N LEU A 111 -2.14 -5.50 -11.77
CA LEU A 111 -1.45 -4.44 -12.52
C LEU A 111 -2.40 -3.65 -13.41
N GLN A 112 -3.31 -4.33 -14.11
CA GLN A 112 -4.27 -3.67 -15.00
C GLN A 112 -5.17 -2.70 -14.22
N GLU A 113 -5.68 -3.12 -13.07
CA GLU A 113 -6.50 -2.29 -12.16
C GLU A 113 -5.68 -1.12 -11.62
N MET A 114 -4.46 -1.35 -11.17
CA MET A 114 -3.56 -0.31 -10.68
C MET A 114 -3.27 0.76 -11.74
N VAL A 115 -2.95 0.36 -12.97
CA VAL A 115 -2.70 1.31 -14.08
C VAL A 115 -3.97 2.11 -14.39
N LEU A 116 -5.13 1.47 -14.44
CA LEU A 116 -6.40 2.15 -14.68
C LEU A 116 -6.69 3.19 -13.60
N TYR A 117 -6.50 2.84 -12.33
CA TYR A 117 -6.75 3.75 -11.21
C TYR A 117 -5.76 4.91 -11.18
N PHE A 118 -4.48 4.63 -11.44
CA PHE A 118 -3.45 5.67 -11.59
C PHE A 118 -3.80 6.66 -12.69
N LEU A 119 -4.16 6.19 -13.88
CA LEU A 119 -4.55 7.05 -15.00
C LEU A 119 -5.80 7.87 -14.67
N ARG A 120 -6.77 7.30 -13.98
CA ARG A 120 -7.98 8.00 -13.55
C ARG A 120 -7.64 9.14 -12.58
N GLU A 121 -6.86 8.87 -11.54
CA GLU A 121 -6.46 9.92 -10.60
C GLU A 121 -5.65 11.02 -11.29
N ARG A 122 -4.75 10.66 -12.19
CA ARG A 122 -3.91 11.62 -12.91
C ARG A 122 -4.68 12.48 -13.90
N ILE A 123 -5.58 11.90 -14.66
CA ILE A 123 -6.32 12.61 -15.73
C ILE A 123 -7.53 13.35 -15.15
N THR A 124 -8.33 12.68 -14.32
CA THR A 124 -9.61 13.20 -13.84
C THR A 124 -9.43 14.15 -12.65
N HIS A 125 -8.56 13.80 -11.73
CA HIS A 125 -8.38 14.54 -10.47
C HIS A 125 -7.08 15.33 -10.44
N LYS A 126 -6.21 15.20 -11.45
CA LYS A 126 -4.88 15.83 -11.51
C LYS A 126 -4.03 15.54 -10.27
N ASN A 127 -4.21 14.38 -9.68
CA ASN A 127 -3.43 13.85 -8.57
C ASN A 127 -2.25 13.01 -9.08
N LEU A 128 -1.23 12.81 -8.23
CA LEU A 128 -0.05 11.97 -8.47
C LEU A 128 0.98 12.56 -9.43
#